data_f25a0dc669db45fc541d84f353617a43
#
_entry.id   f25a0dc669db45fc541d84f353617a43
#
_cell.length_a   1.000
_cell.length_b   1.000
_cell.length_c   1.000
_cell.angle_alpha   90.00
_cell.angle_beta   90.00
_cell.angle_gamma   90.00
#
_symmetry.space_group_name_H-M   'P 1'
#
loop_
_entity.id
_entity.type
_entity.pdbx_description
1 polymer ?
#
loop_
_entity_poly.entity_id
_entity_poly.type
_entity_poly.pdbx_seq_one_letter_code
_entity_poly.pdbx_strand_id
1 'polypeptide(L)'
;MKKYTARNHRWKESKALGFFLNFINNHKGVIDDNDVFDLVASLRTHAQWIGLIKAAFPKGSLKRMEHSVSCRNRLDYDDDAQEMFREIWYSEFARTRLRKMFASVISDELAKHPIEQHATDPFAQKVQELQRTLKLTDFEADVLLVLAFKHNNLLYTGEGCHRASYDQEDKQEFVAKCLNCDGSLVHEALGENNRLRRYECVDSDYDFNGDLFNFLNGVSKEPLTHSYYIRCRDEVLPWSFYGSLAEKHGEMLKRIISAVNQDMPTNILLYGAPGTGKTSFAKTLATELKRNCYMISQNIRESNGPSRNGPPFFSGRQKPRVEHRFASLQVCEEQVDPADSIILVDEADDMLRSNVGFFAFLGGGSGITGDKGMLNSVLDSVRVPTIWITNTPADALDESSRRRFDYSIRFDPLNAAQASQSGAITSRK
;
A
#
# COMPACT_ATOMS: atom_id res chain seq x y z
N MET A 1 -24.75 20.63 4.21
CA MET A 1 -23.58 20.92 3.38
C MET A 1 -22.46 21.50 4.24
N LYS A 2 -21.51 20.69 4.73
CA LYS A 2 -20.32 21.21 5.42
C LYS A 2 -19.45 21.84 4.36
N LYS A 3 -19.19 23.15 4.47
CA LYS A 3 -18.25 23.88 3.62
C LYS A 3 -16.94 23.11 3.61
N TYR A 4 -16.54 22.66 2.44
CA TYR A 4 -15.19 22.15 2.18
C TYR A 4 -14.21 23.22 2.66
N THR A 5 -13.56 22.98 3.76
CA THR A 5 -12.51 23.88 4.25
C THR A 5 -11.26 23.61 3.43
N ALA A 6 -11.27 24.11 2.21
CA ALA A 6 -10.26 24.01 1.15
C ALA A 6 -8.92 24.68 1.50
N ARG A 7 -8.47 24.73 2.77
CA ARG A 7 -7.32 25.54 3.15
C ARG A 7 -6.02 24.77 3.39
N ASN A 8 -6.04 23.42 3.45
CA ASN A 8 -4.84 22.69 3.87
C ASN A 8 -4.27 21.65 2.90
N HIS A 9 -4.86 21.43 1.72
CA HIS A 9 -4.39 20.38 0.80
C HIS A 9 -4.44 20.81 -0.68
N ARG A 10 -3.90 22.00 -0.99
CA ARG A 10 -3.92 22.55 -2.34
C ARG A 10 -3.21 21.68 -3.37
N TRP A 11 -2.12 21.02 -2.99
CA TRP A 11 -1.41 20.10 -3.87
C TRP A 11 -2.30 18.92 -4.30
N LYS A 12 -2.97 18.29 -3.33
CA LYS A 12 -3.89 17.17 -3.55
C LYS A 12 -5.03 17.53 -4.51
N GLU A 13 -5.64 18.68 -4.29
CA GLU A 13 -6.71 19.21 -5.15
C GLU A 13 -6.20 19.52 -6.56
N SER A 14 -5.07 20.19 -6.70
CA SER A 14 -4.48 20.50 -8.01
C SER A 14 -4.09 19.23 -8.77
N LYS A 15 -3.52 18.23 -8.09
CA LYS A 15 -3.16 16.95 -8.71
C LYS A 15 -4.41 16.22 -9.22
N ALA A 16 -5.46 16.15 -8.41
CA ALA A 16 -6.71 15.54 -8.80
C ALA A 16 -7.41 16.28 -9.96
N LEU A 17 -7.42 17.62 -9.92
CA LEU A 17 -7.95 18.43 -11.02
C LEU A 17 -7.19 18.18 -12.33
N GLY A 18 -5.86 17.99 -12.27
CA GLY A 18 -5.05 17.63 -13.44
C GLY A 18 -5.48 16.27 -14.01
N PHE A 19 -5.66 15.28 -13.19
CA PHE A 19 -6.14 13.95 -13.62
C PHE A 19 -7.55 14.03 -14.22
N PHE A 20 -8.45 14.75 -13.60
CA PHE A 20 -9.82 14.90 -14.11
C PHE A 20 -9.89 15.74 -15.38
N LEU A 21 -9.03 16.73 -15.56
CA LEU A 21 -8.92 17.45 -16.80
C LEU A 21 -8.56 16.52 -17.96
N ASN A 22 -7.57 15.65 -17.75
CA ASN A 22 -7.19 14.63 -18.74
C ASN A 22 -8.35 13.66 -19.00
N PHE A 23 -8.99 13.16 -17.94
CA PHE A 23 -10.13 12.26 -18.06
C PHE A 23 -11.26 12.90 -18.89
N ILE A 24 -11.69 14.13 -18.56
CA ILE A 24 -12.75 14.84 -19.28
C ILE A 24 -12.37 15.05 -20.76
N ASN A 25 -11.11 15.28 -21.06
CA ASN A 25 -10.66 15.45 -22.45
C ASN A 25 -10.64 14.15 -23.23
N ASN A 26 -10.31 13.02 -22.60
CA ASN A 26 -10.12 11.72 -23.22
C ASN A 26 -11.38 10.83 -23.20
N HIS A 27 -12.28 11.03 -22.25
CA HIS A 27 -13.50 10.24 -22.12
C HIS A 27 -14.65 10.85 -22.93
N LYS A 28 -15.18 10.11 -23.92
CA LYS A 28 -16.28 10.59 -24.78
C LYS A 28 -17.65 10.12 -24.35
N GLY A 29 -17.71 9.12 -23.47
CA GLY A 29 -18.92 8.49 -22.99
C GLY A 29 -19.69 9.28 -21.93
N VAL A 30 -20.68 8.64 -21.33
CA VAL A 30 -21.38 9.12 -20.15
C VAL A 30 -20.45 8.91 -18.94
N ILE A 31 -20.37 9.91 -18.07
CA ILE A 31 -19.71 9.76 -16.78
C ILE A 31 -20.78 9.36 -15.77
N ASP A 32 -20.68 8.15 -15.27
CA ASP A 32 -21.59 7.61 -14.25
C ASP A 32 -21.01 7.82 -12.82
N ASP A 33 -20.01 8.68 -12.72
CA ASP A 33 -19.21 8.87 -11.53
C ASP A 33 -19.54 10.23 -10.88
N ASN A 34 -20.14 10.17 -9.71
CA ASN A 34 -20.53 11.35 -8.95
C ASN A 34 -19.32 12.15 -8.47
N ASP A 35 -18.20 11.48 -8.20
CA ASP A 35 -17.02 12.11 -7.62
C ASP A 35 -16.41 13.17 -8.54
N VAL A 36 -16.47 12.93 -9.86
CA VAL A 36 -16.02 13.92 -10.87
C VAL A 36 -16.91 15.16 -10.83
N PHE A 37 -18.22 14.99 -10.76
CA PHE A 37 -19.14 16.12 -10.71
C PHE A 37 -19.02 16.87 -9.40
N ASP A 38 -18.81 16.18 -8.28
CA ASP A 38 -18.61 16.77 -6.96
C ASP A 38 -17.40 17.68 -6.92
N LEU A 39 -16.27 17.18 -7.44
CA LEU A 39 -15.03 17.95 -7.49
C LEU A 39 -15.24 19.23 -8.35
N VAL A 40 -15.78 19.07 -9.55
CA VAL A 40 -15.96 20.19 -10.47
C VAL A 40 -16.99 21.19 -9.91
N ALA A 41 -18.10 20.69 -9.32
CA ALA A 41 -19.12 21.54 -8.73
C ALA A 41 -18.58 22.42 -7.60
N SER A 42 -17.62 21.91 -6.83
CA SER A 42 -16.99 22.65 -5.72
C SER A 42 -16.15 23.86 -6.15
N LEU A 43 -15.74 23.91 -7.41
CA LEU A 43 -14.85 24.97 -7.94
C LEU A 43 -15.55 26.33 -8.10
N ARG A 44 -16.88 26.36 -8.17
CA ARG A 44 -17.68 27.59 -8.34
C ARG A 44 -18.94 27.49 -7.48
N THR A 45 -19.51 28.63 -7.17
CA THR A 45 -20.82 28.67 -6.54
C THR A 45 -21.92 28.27 -7.51
N HIS A 46 -23.06 27.80 -6.99
CA HIS A 46 -24.21 27.44 -7.81
C HIS A 46 -24.62 28.58 -8.79
N ALA A 47 -24.68 29.82 -8.31
CA ALA A 47 -24.99 30.98 -9.14
C ALA A 47 -23.98 31.21 -10.28
N GLN A 48 -22.68 30.98 -10.02
CA GLN A 48 -21.63 31.08 -11.05
C GLN A 48 -21.82 29.98 -12.10
N TRP A 49 -22.13 28.72 -11.68
CA TRP A 49 -22.40 27.63 -12.60
C TRP A 49 -23.61 27.92 -13.50
N ILE A 50 -24.73 28.39 -12.93
CA ILE A 50 -25.90 28.81 -13.72
C ILE A 50 -25.53 29.90 -14.73
N GLY A 51 -24.71 30.87 -14.33
CA GLY A 51 -24.23 31.91 -15.24
C GLY A 51 -23.43 31.34 -16.43
N LEU A 52 -22.50 30.42 -16.16
CA LEU A 52 -21.69 29.73 -17.17
C LEU A 52 -22.55 28.89 -18.11
N ILE A 53 -23.52 28.14 -17.58
CA ILE A 53 -24.43 27.32 -18.38
C ILE A 53 -25.31 28.20 -19.28
N LYS A 54 -25.88 29.28 -18.75
CA LYS A 54 -26.67 30.23 -19.53
C LYS A 54 -25.85 30.89 -20.64
N ALA A 55 -24.54 31.12 -20.42
CA ALA A 55 -23.65 31.65 -21.44
C ALA A 55 -23.26 30.61 -22.50
N ALA A 56 -23.05 29.36 -22.08
CA ALA A 56 -22.61 28.27 -22.98
C ALA A 56 -23.75 27.71 -23.83
N PHE A 57 -25.01 27.78 -23.35
CA PHE A 57 -26.18 27.19 -24.02
C PHE A 57 -27.15 28.26 -24.51
N PRO A 58 -27.50 28.28 -25.81
CA PRO A 58 -28.50 29.22 -26.35
C PRO A 58 -29.86 29.03 -25.68
N LYS A 59 -30.60 30.14 -25.51
CA LYS A 59 -31.89 30.17 -24.79
C LYS A 59 -32.92 29.13 -25.23
N GLY A 60 -32.90 28.65 -26.48
CA GLY A 60 -33.80 27.62 -27.00
C GLY A 60 -33.36 26.19 -26.70
N SER A 61 -32.04 25.96 -26.38
CA SER A 61 -31.52 24.60 -26.10
C SER A 61 -31.75 24.19 -24.66
N LEU A 62 -31.69 25.11 -23.70
CA LEU A 62 -32.05 24.84 -22.32
C LEU A 62 -33.53 24.38 -22.18
N LYS A 63 -34.48 25.04 -22.89
CA LYS A 63 -35.86 24.61 -22.92
C LYS A 63 -36.06 23.21 -23.51
N ARG A 64 -35.26 22.80 -24.49
CA ARG A 64 -35.30 21.42 -25.05
C ARG A 64 -34.77 20.38 -24.07
N MET A 65 -33.74 20.74 -23.29
CA MET A 65 -33.21 19.87 -22.23
C MET A 65 -34.24 19.69 -21.08
N GLU A 66 -34.89 20.78 -20.66
CA GLU A 66 -35.97 20.74 -19.68
C GLU A 66 -37.12 19.83 -20.11
N HIS A 67 -37.32 19.62 -21.42
CA HIS A 67 -38.37 18.74 -21.96
C HIS A 67 -37.93 17.31 -22.15
N SER A 68 -36.62 17.04 -22.40
CA SER A 68 -36.09 15.70 -22.60
C SER A 68 -35.76 14.98 -21.28
N VAL A 69 -35.51 15.72 -20.23
CA VAL A 69 -35.27 15.24 -18.87
C VAL A 69 -36.49 15.61 -18.06
N SER A 70 -37.07 14.66 -17.35
CA SER A 70 -38.31 14.76 -16.54
C SER A 70 -38.31 15.85 -15.43
N CYS A 71 -37.45 16.85 -15.55
CA CYS A 71 -37.19 17.91 -14.58
C CYS A 71 -37.89 19.20 -14.93
N ARG A 72 -39.19 19.22 -14.72
CA ARG A 72 -39.93 20.47 -14.57
C ARG A 72 -39.51 21.14 -13.27
N ASN A 73 -38.87 22.32 -13.36
CA ASN A 73 -38.63 23.27 -12.26
C ASN A 73 -37.33 23.12 -11.42
N ARG A 74 -36.30 22.39 -11.82
CA ARG A 74 -35.10 22.24 -10.96
C ARG A 74 -33.94 23.20 -11.22
N LEU A 75 -33.93 23.95 -12.31
CA LEU A 75 -32.94 25.03 -12.52
C LEU A 75 -33.10 26.22 -11.55
N ASP A 76 -34.23 26.29 -10.84
CA ASP A 76 -34.52 27.33 -9.86
C ASP A 76 -34.34 26.89 -8.39
N TYR A 77 -34.03 25.63 -8.14
CA TYR A 77 -33.80 25.12 -6.78
C TYR A 77 -32.33 25.13 -6.39
N ASP A 78 -32.06 25.61 -5.18
CA ASP A 78 -30.76 25.98 -4.60
C ASP A 78 -29.85 24.79 -4.25
N ASP A 79 -30.21 23.53 -4.59
CA ASP A 79 -29.63 22.44 -3.83
C ASP A 79 -28.59 21.53 -4.51
N ASP A 80 -28.43 21.47 -5.85
CA ASP A 80 -27.39 20.57 -6.33
C ASP A 80 -26.87 20.85 -7.75
N ALA A 81 -25.71 21.53 -7.83
CA ALA A 81 -25.00 21.70 -9.10
C ALA A 81 -24.62 20.35 -9.74
N GLN A 82 -24.44 19.31 -8.96
CA GLN A 82 -24.08 17.96 -9.39
C GLN A 82 -25.23 17.30 -10.16
N GLU A 83 -26.43 17.32 -9.62
CA GLU A 83 -27.60 16.73 -10.27
C GLU A 83 -27.88 17.43 -11.61
N MET A 84 -27.73 18.76 -11.64
CA MET A 84 -27.82 19.55 -12.87
C MET A 84 -26.76 19.14 -13.90
N PHE A 85 -25.50 18.92 -13.48
CA PHE A 85 -24.45 18.48 -14.38
C PHE A 85 -24.71 17.10 -14.94
N ARG A 86 -25.17 16.17 -14.09
CA ARG A 86 -25.53 14.81 -14.50
C ARG A 86 -26.63 14.82 -15.55
N GLU A 87 -27.69 15.56 -15.31
CA GLU A 87 -28.80 15.70 -16.25
C GLU A 87 -28.36 16.26 -17.60
N ILE A 88 -27.52 17.31 -17.60
CA ILE A 88 -26.96 17.89 -18.83
C ILE A 88 -26.01 16.90 -19.50
N TRP A 89 -25.25 16.13 -18.74
CA TRP A 89 -24.27 15.16 -19.27
C TRP A 89 -24.92 13.99 -19.99
N TYR A 90 -26.09 13.54 -19.54
CA TYR A 90 -26.83 12.51 -20.26
C TYR A 90 -27.34 12.98 -21.63
N SER A 91 -27.50 14.27 -21.84
CA SER A 91 -27.85 14.81 -23.13
C SER A 91 -26.63 14.80 -24.07
N GLU A 92 -26.63 13.94 -25.09
CA GLU A 92 -25.53 13.85 -26.07
C GLU A 92 -25.19 15.20 -26.71
N PHE A 93 -26.20 15.98 -27.05
CA PHE A 93 -26.04 17.31 -27.64
C PHE A 93 -25.33 18.30 -26.69
N ALA A 94 -25.61 18.23 -25.40
CA ALA A 94 -25.08 19.14 -24.41
C ALA A 94 -23.70 18.72 -23.88
N ARG A 95 -23.42 17.41 -23.88
CA ARG A 95 -22.21 16.83 -23.30
C ARG A 95 -20.90 17.48 -23.80
N THR A 96 -20.77 17.65 -25.10
CA THR A 96 -19.55 18.29 -25.67
C THR A 96 -19.33 19.71 -25.18
N ARG A 97 -20.40 20.46 -25.00
CA ARG A 97 -20.30 21.85 -24.49
C ARG A 97 -19.99 21.89 -23.00
N LEU A 98 -20.63 21.03 -22.23
CA LEU A 98 -20.38 20.88 -20.78
C LEU A 98 -18.92 20.46 -20.53
N ARG A 99 -18.39 19.53 -21.31
CA ARG A 99 -16.98 19.10 -21.26
C ARG A 99 -16.02 20.28 -21.49
N LYS A 100 -16.24 21.07 -22.52
CA LYS A 100 -15.42 22.26 -22.79
C LYS A 100 -15.48 23.27 -21.65
N MET A 101 -16.66 23.45 -21.07
CA MET A 101 -16.86 24.35 -19.95
C MET A 101 -16.12 23.86 -18.70
N PHE A 102 -16.21 22.58 -18.38
CA PHE A 102 -15.49 21.94 -17.28
C PHE A 102 -13.99 22.06 -17.48
N ALA A 103 -13.49 21.70 -18.66
CA ALA A 103 -12.08 21.82 -18.99
C ALA A 103 -11.56 23.25 -18.83
N SER A 104 -12.33 24.26 -19.27
CA SER A 104 -11.96 25.66 -19.09
C SER A 104 -11.90 26.05 -17.62
N VAL A 105 -12.92 25.69 -16.82
CA VAL A 105 -12.97 26.03 -15.39
C VAL A 105 -11.84 25.36 -14.62
N ILE A 106 -11.53 24.09 -14.91
CA ILE A 106 -10.43 23.37 -14.28
C ILE A 106 -9.09 23.96 -14.68
N SER A 107 -8.89 24.28 -15.96
CA SER A 107 -7.66 24.90 -16.45
C SER A 107 -7.41 26.27 -15.81
N ASP A 108 -8.46 27.09 -15.66
CA ASP A 108 -8.39 28.38 -14.98
C ASP A 108 -8.00 28.22 -13.50
N GLU A 109 -8.49 27.16 -12.84
CA GLU A 109 -8.17 26.89 -11.43
C GLU A 109 -6.73 26.39 -11.26
N LEU A 110 -6.28 25.48 -12.14
CA LEU A 110 -4.89 25.02 -12.16
C LEU A 110 -3.91 26.15 -12.46
N ALA A 111 -4.27 27.10 -13.34
CA ALA A 111 -3.43 28.26 -13.63
C ALA A 111 -3.29 29.21 -12.43
N LYS A 112 -4.32 29.33 -11.58
CA LYS A 112 -4.27 30.11 -10.33
C LYS A 112 -3.44 29.43 -9.24
N HIS A 113 -3.41 28.11 -9.25
CA HIS A 113 -2.76 27.29 -8.22
C HIS A 113 -1.87 26.23 -8.86
N PRO A 114 -0.72 26.61 -9.45
CA PRO A 114 0.24 25.67 -10.03
C PRO A 114 0.73 24.68 -8.96
N ILE A 115 0.82 23.42 -9.31
CA ILE A 115 1.15 22.34 -8.36
C ILE A 115 2.55 22.50 -7.75
N GLU A 116 3.48 23.10 -8.51
CA GLU A 116 4.86 23.35 -8.09
C GLU A 116 4.94 24.30 -6.90
N GLN A 117 3.99 25.22 -6.76
CA GLN A 117 3.94 26.16 -5.63
C GLN A 117 3.55 25.50 -4.31
N HIS A 118 3.09 24.26 -4.36
CA HIS A 118 2.60 23.51 -3.22
C HIS A 118 3.50 22.33 -2.82
N ALA A 119 4.76 22.31 -3.22
CA ALA A 119 5.73 21.25 -2.91
C ALA A 119 5.93 21.02 -1.39
N THR A 120 5.67 22.02 -0.56
CA THR A 120 5.72 21.95 0.91
C THR A 120 4.42 21.48 1.55
N ASP A 121 3.38 21.19 0.77
CA ASP A 121 2.11 20.64 1.26
C ASP A 121 2.36 19.31 1.99
N PRO A 122 1.80 19.09 3.19
CA PRO A 122 1.99 17.85 3.94
C PRO A 122 1.61 16.59 3.16
N PHE A 123 0.59 16.65 2.31
CA PHE A 123 0.21 15.53 1.47
C PHE A 123 1.26 15.26 0.38
N ALA A 124 1.80 16.32 -0.26
CA ALA A 124 2.90 16.18 -1.23
C ALA A 124 4.14 15.54 -0.61
N GLN A 125 4.49 15.93 0.63
CA GLN A 125 5.60 15.32 1.38
C GLN A 125 5.36 13.85 1.65
N LYS A 126 4.12 13.44 1.99
CA LYS A 126 3.75 12.05 2.17
C LYS A 126 3.82 11.24 0.88
N VAL A 127 3.43 11.81 -0.25
CA VAL A 127 3.60 11.18 -1.57
C VAL A 127 5.08 11.00 -1.91
N GLN A 128 5.92 12.00 -1.64
CA GLN A 128 7.37 11.88 -1.84
C GLN A 128 8.02 10.84 -0.91
N GLU A 129 7.56 10.74 0.34
CA GLU A 129 7.99 9.69 1.27
C GLU A 129 7.60 8.31 0.74
N LEU A 130 6.37 8.15 0.25
CA LEU A 130 5.87 6.92 -0.38
C LEU A 130 6.74 6.54 -1.59
N GLN A 131 6.99 7.47 -2.51
CA GLN A 131 7.83 7.22 -3.69
C GLN A 131 9.24 6.78 -3.31
N ARG A 132 9.88 7.46 -2.34
CA ARG A 132 11.22 7.10 -1.88
C ARG A 132 11.26 5.74 -1.18
N THR A 133 10.29 5.48 -0.30
CA THR A 133 10.23 4.23 0.47
C THR A 133 9.98 3.02 -0.42
N LEU A 134 9.10 3.15 -1.41
CA LEU A 134 8.73 2.06 -2.31
C LEU A 134 9.48 2.12 -3.65
N LYS A 135 10.40 3.08 -3.81
CA LYS A 135 11.16 3.33 -5.06
C LYS A 135 10.26 3.39 -6.30
N LEU A 136 9.08 4.03 -6.16
CA LEU A 136 8.14 4.17 -7.26
C LEU A 136 8.63 5.23 -8.24
N THR A 137 8.43 4.96 -9.51
CA THR A 137 8.55 5.98 -10.57
C THR A 137 7.44 7.03 -10.42
N ASP A 138 7.59 8.17 -11.05
CA ASP A 138 6.54 9.20 -11.08
C ASP A 138 5.24 8.66 -11.68
N PHE A 139 5.37 7.83 -12.71
CA PHE A 139 4.22 7.19 -13.35
C PHE A 139 3.49 6.21 -12.43
N GLU A 140 4.22 5.32 -11.75
CA GLU A 140 3.64 4.39 -10.77
C GLU A 140 2.96 5.13 -9.61
N ALA A 141 3.56 6.21 -9.13
CA ALA A 141 2.95 7.04 -8.10
C ALA A 141 1.67 7.73 -8.59
N ASP A 142 1.65 8.19 -9.84
CA ASP A 142 0.46 8.79 -10.43
C ASP A 142 -0.66 7.76 -10.66
N VAL A 143 -0.34 6.54 -11.12
CA VAL A 143 -1.29 5.42 -11.18
C VAL A 143 -1.91 5.17 -9.82
N LEU A 144 -1.07 5.07 -8.79
CA LEU A 144 -1.50 4.83 -7.42
C LEU A 144 -2.39 5.95 -6.88
N LEU A 145 -2.04 7.22 -7.16
CA LEU A 145 -2.83 8.37 -6.74
C LEU A 145 -4.20 8.43 -7.42
N VAL A 146 -4.27 8.13 -8.73
CA VAL A 146 -5.56 8.07 -9.43
C VAL A 146 -6.47 7.03 -8.79
N LEU A 147 -5.96 5.83 -8.51
CA LEU A 147 -6.71 4.78 -7.82
C LEU A 147 -7.13 5.22 -6.42
N ALA A 148 -6.22 5.84 -5.65
CA ALA A 148 -6.49 6.35 -4.33
C ALA A 148 -7.59 7.43 -4.33
N PHE A 149 -7.57 8.34 -5.28
CA PHE A 149 -8.59 9.39 -5.41
C PHE A 149 -9.96 8.84 -5.76
N LYS A 150 -10.01 7.84 -6.63
CA LYS A 150 -11.28 7.23 -7.04
C LYS A 150 -11.87 6.29 -6.00
N HIS A 151 -11.08 5.35 -5.48
CA HIS A 151 -11.61 4.22 -4.70
C HIS A 151 -11.74 4.50 -3.20
N ASN A 152 -10.95 5.42 -2.67
CA ASN A 152 -10.91 5.67 -1.24
C ASN A 152 -11.38 7.09 -0.86
N ASN A 153 -12.02 7.80 -1.79
CA ASN A 153 -12.52 9.16 -1.55
C ASN A 153 -11.50 10.08 -0.87
N LEU A 154 -10.22 10.01 -1.29
CA LEU A 154 -9.18 10.89 -0.77
C LEU A 154 -9.54 12.37 -0.92
N LEU A 155 -10.40 12.70 -1.86
CA LEU A 155 -10.91 14.04 -2.11
C LEU A 155 -12.17 14.35 -1.30
N TYR A 156 -12.89 13.34 -0.82
CA TYR A 156 -14.22 13.53 -0.24
C TYR A 156 -14.25 13.07 1.22
N THR A 157 -14.64 13.97 2.13
CA THR A 157 -14.84 13.70 3.56
C THR A 157 -16.32 13.54 3.92
N GLY A 158 -17.21 13.34 2.96
CA GLY A 158 -18.67 13.24 3.13
C GLY A 158 -19.16 11.81 3.28
N GLU A 159 -20.18 11.62 4.14
CA GLU A 159 -20.87 10.35 4.31
C GLU A 159 -21.75 10.08 3.08
N GLY A 160 -21.54 9.00 2.35
CA GLY A 160 -22.53 8.53 1.40
C GLY A 160 -22.08 8.09 0.00
N CYS A 161 -20.81 7.92 -0.29
CA CYS A 161 -20.42 7.40 -1.59
C CYS A 161 -20.69 5.89 -1.69
N HIS A 162 -21.58 5.52 -2.59
CA HIS A 162 -21.75 4.14 -3.02
C HIS A 162 -20.52 3.75 -3.86
N ARG A 163 -19.80 2.70 -3.43
CA ARG A 163 -18.78 2.06 -4.24
C ARG A 163 -19.43 1.50 -5.50
N ALA A 164 -19.26 2.15 -6.62
CA ALA A 164 -19.51 1.50 -7.89
C ALA A 164 -18.49 0.37 -8.02
N SER A 165 -18.97 -0.84 -8.16
CA SER A 165 -18.13 -2.01 -8.45
C SER A 165 -17.69 -1.93 -9.91
N TYR A 166 -16.52 -1.35 -10.14
CA TYR A 166 -15.88 -1.40 -11.45
C TYR A 166 -15.04 -2.67 -11.53
N ASP A 167 -15.06 -3.34 -12.69
CA ASP A 167 -14.13 -4.42 -12.94
C ASP A 167 -12.70 -3.89 -13.18
N GLN A 168 -11.74 -4.80 -13.35
CA GLN A 168 -10.34 -4.43 -13.53
C GLN A 168 -10.10 -3.64 -14.83
N GLU A 169 -10.79 -3.97 -15.90
CA GLU A 169 -10.64 -3.30 -17.20
C GLU A 169 -11.13 -1.86 -17.12
N ASP A 170 -12.29 -1.64 -16.51
CA ASP A 170 -12.83 -0.30 -16.28
C ASP A 170 -11.89 0.58 -15.44
N LYS A 171 -11.24 0.00 -14.40
CA LYS A 171 -10.26 0.70 -13.57
C LYS A 171 -9.02 1.09 -14.37
N GLN A 172 -8.48 0.18 -15.18
CA GLN A 172 -7.32 0.45 -16.02
C GLN A 172 -7.62 1.51 -17.08
N GLU A 173 -8.76 1.43 -17.74
CA GLU A 173 -9.19 2.41 -18.73
C GLU A 173 -9.37 3.81 -18.10
N PHE A 174 -9.96 3.86 -16.92
CA PHE A 174 -10.11 5.11 -16.18
C PHE A 174 -8.75 5.74 -15.85
N VAL A 175 -7.81 4.95 -15.30
CA VAL A 175 -6.46 5.41 -14.98
C VAL A 175 -5.73 5.90 -16.25
N ALA A 176 -5.80 5.14 -17.35
CA ALA A 176 -5.18 5.52 -18.62
C ALA A 176 -5.71 6.87 -19.15
N LYS A 177 -7.02 7.11 -19.03
CA LYS A 177 -7.64 8.38 -19.42
C LYS A 177 -7.21 9.53 -18.50
N CYS A 178 -7.10 9.30 -17.18
CA CYS A 178 -6.64 10.28 -16.21
C CYS A 178 -5.17 10.66 -16.43
N LEU A 179 -4.34 9.70 -16.82
CA LEU A 179 -2.91 9.92 -17.06
C LEU A 179 -2.59 10.31 -18.52
N ASN A 180 -3.60 10.33 -19.38
CA ASN A 180 -3.45 10.61 -20.82
C ASN A 180 -2.36 9.72 -21.46
N CYS A 181 -2.41 8.42 -21.19
CA CYS A 181 -1.44 7.45 -21.66
C CYS A 181 -2.12 6.23 -22.32
N ASP A 182 -1.30 5.36 -22.92
CA ASP A 182 -1.77 4.08 -23.43
C ASP A 182 -2.12 3.13 -22.28
N GLY A 183 -3.22 2.38 -22.43
CA GLY A 183 -3.68 1.42 -21.44
C GLY A 183 -2.68 0.31 -21.13
N SER A 184 -1.80 -0.04 -22.10
CA SER A 184 -0.74 -1.03 -21.91
C SER A 184 0.25 -0.63 -20.83
N LEU A 185 0.58 0.66 -20.69
CA LEU A 185 1.46 1.16 -19.64
C LEU A 185 0.84 1.01 -18.24
N VAL A 186 -0.48 1.24 -18.15
CA VAL A 186 -1.22 1.04 -16.90
C VAL A 186 -1.29 -0.44 -16.56
N HIS A 187 -1.56 -1.28 -17.57
CA HIS A 187 -1.56 -2.73 -17.39
C HIS A 187 -0.20 -3.25 -16.88
N GLU A 188 0.91 -2.75 -17.44
CA GLU A 188 2.26 -3.09 -16.98
C GLU A 188 2.48 -2.62 -15.53
N ALA A 189 2.12 -1.38 -15.20
CA ALA A 189 2.28 -0.83 -13.86
C ALA A 189 1.46 -1.58 -12.80
N LEU A 190 0.29 -2.13 -13.17
CA LEU A 190 -0.59 -2.92 -12.31
C LEU A 190 -0.36 -4.44 -12.41
N GLY A 191 0.63 -4.88 -13.18
CA GLY A 191 1.00 -6.28 -13.34
C GLY A 191 1.46 -6.92 -12.02
N GLU A 192 1.26 -8.23 -11.88
CA GLU A 192 1.56 -8.98 -10.64
C GLU A 192 3.03 -8.83 -10.20
N ASN A 193 3.95 -8.72 -11.14
CA ASN A 193 5.37 -8.59 -10.87
C ASN A 193 5.84 -7.14 -10.66
N ASN A 194 4.96 -6.17 -10.84
CA ASN A 194 5.28 -4.76 -10.63
C ASN A 194 5.23 -4.38 -9.14
N ARG A 195 5.94 -3.30 -8.77
CA ARG A 195 6.06 -2.82 -7.38
C ARG A 195 4.72 -2.52 -6.74
N LEU A 196 3.75 -1.97 -7.47
CA LEU A 196 2.43 -1.63 -6.94
C LEU A 196 1.68 -2.85 -6.38
N ARG A 197 1.83 -4.01 -7.05
CA ARG A 197 1.26 -5.28 -6.60
C ARG A 197 2.16 -5.99 -5.60
N ARG A 198 3.46 -6.08 -5.91
CA ARG A 198 4.45 -6.76 -5.05
C ARG A 198 4.56 -6.18 -3.65
N TYR A 199 4.39 -4.85 -3.51
CA TYR A 199 4.45 -4.16 -2.21
C TYR A 199 3.07 -3.94 -1.61
N GLU A 200 2.05 -4.60 -2.16
CA GLU A 200 0.65 -4.51 -1.72
C GLU A 200 0.13 -3.07 -1.64
N CYS A 201 0.58 -2.20 -2.55
CA CYS A 201 -0.02 -0.87 -2.68
C CYS A 201 -1.46 -0.95 -3.18
N VAL A 202 -1.72 -1.94 -4.01
CA VAL A 202 -3.06 -2.32 -4.50
C VAL A 202 -3.23 -3.85 -4.47
N ASP A 203 -4.45 -4.30 -4.28
CA ASP A 203 -4.80 -5.73 -4.28
C ASP A 203 -5.09 -6.29 -5.69
N SER A 204 -5.60 -7.54 -5.77
CA SER A 204 -5.96 -8.18 -7.04
C SER A 204 -6.99 -7.40 -7.83
N ASP A 205 -7.90 -6.71 -7.17
CA ASP A 205 -8.97 -5.93 -7.79
C ASP A 205 -8.58 -4.47 -8.04
N TYR A 206 -7.28 -4.15 -7.86
CA TYR A 206 -6.71 -2.80 -7.92
C TYR A 206 -7.31 -1.83 -6.91
N ASP A 207 -7.82 -2.36 -5.79
CA ASP A 207 -8.23 -1.54 -4.66
C ASP A 207 -7.01 -1.07 -3.88
N PHE A 208 -7.03 0.21 -3.51
CA PHE A 208 -5.93 0.86 -2.83
C PHE A 208 -5.81 0.38 -1.37
N ASN A 209 -4.59 0.16 -0.91
CA ASN A 209 -4.31 -0.31 0.44
C ASN A 209 -4.73 0.70 1.52
N GLY A 210 -5.50 0.23 2.52
CA GLY A 210 -6.05 1.08 3.59
C GLY A 210 -4.98 1.71 4.50
N ASP A 211 -3.85 1.06 4.73
CA ASP A 211 -2.76 1.59 5.55
C ASP A 211 -2.02 2.72 4.83
N LEU A 212 -1.83 2.58 3.52
CA LEU A 212 -1.30 3.67 2.69
C LEU A 212 -2.27 4.85 2.63
N PHE A 213 -3.59 4.58 2.62
CA PHE A 213 -4.60 5.63 2.72
C PHE A 213 -4.49 6.42 4.03
N ASN A 214 -4.38 5.72 5.16
CA ASN A 214 -4.21 6.33 6.47
C ASN A 214 -2.90 7.12 6.57
N PHE A 215 -1.83 6.60 5.98
CA PHE A 215 -0.55 7.28 5.89
C PHE A 215 -0.64 8.58 5.08
N LEU A 216 -1.17 8.54 3.87
CA LEU A 216 -1.29 9.71 2.98
C LEU A 216 -2.19 10.81 3.59
N ASN A 217 -3.23 10.45 4.31
CA ASN A 217 -4.11 11.42 4.99
C ASN A 217 -3.56 11.91 6.34
N GLY A 218 -2.36 11.48 6.74
CA GLY A 218 -1.73 11.92 8.00
C GLY A 218 -2.43 11.37 9.26
N VAL A 219 -3.24 10.32 9.12
CA VAL A 219 -3.84 9.59 10.26
C VAL A 219 -2.74 8.84 11.02
N SER A 220 -1.83 8.20 10.28
CA SER A 220 -0.62 7.61 10.85
C SER A 220 0.45 8.68 11.03
N LYS A 221 0.98 8.82 12.25
CA LYS A 221 2.13 9.69 12.57
C LYS A 221 3.48 9.00 12.36
N GLU A 222 3.47 7.70 12.22
CA GLU A 222 4.68 6.88 12.04
C GLU A 222 5.19 6.99 10.60
N PRO A 223 6.51 6.88 10.38
CA PRO A 223 7.08 6.75 9.04
C PRO A 223 6.47 5.57 8.29
N LEU A 224 6.36 5.67 6.96
CA LEU A 224 5.82 4.60 6.14
C LEU A 224 6.59 3.29 6.28
N THR A 225 7.90 3.37 6.46
CA THR A 225 8.77 2.20 6.69
C THR A 225 8.30 1.31 7.84
N HIS A 226 7.68 1.90 8.88
CA HIS A 226 7.18 1.15 10.04
C HIS A 226 6.00 0.22 9.70
N SER A 227 5.33 0.42 8.57
CA SER A 227 4.33 -0.52 8.07
C SER A 227 4.97 -1.80 7.51
N TYR A 228 6.24 -1.73 7.09
CA TYR A 228 6.97 -2.82 6.48
C TYR A 228 8.03 -3.41 7.42
N TYR A 229 8.85 -2.57 8.07
CA TYR A 229 9.93 -3.03 8.94
C TYR A 229 10.26 -2.00 10.01
N ILE A 230 10.89 -2.47 11.08
CA ILE A 230 11.41 -1.63 12.17
C ILE A 230 12.89 -1.93 12.41
N ARG A 231 13.66 -0.89 12.75
CA ARG A 231 15.04 -1.07 13.23
C ARG A 231 15.02 -1.55 14.67
N CYS A 232 15.67 -2.68 14.95
CA CYS A 232 15.84 -3.18 16.31
C CYS A 232 16.82 -2.26 17.08
N ARG A 233 16.34 -1.67 18.16
CA ARG A 233 17.14 -0.79 19.04
C ARG A 233 17.16 -1.29 20.48
N ASP A 234 16.66 -2.50 20.72
CA ASP A 234 16.58 -3.08 22.04
C ASP A 234 17.97 -3.39 22.58
N GLU A 235 18.12 -3.33 23.91
CA GLU A 235 19.27 -3.90 24.57
C GLU A 235 19.34 -5.41 24.31
N VAL A 236 20.53 -5.89 23.95
CA VAL A 236 20.78 -7.29 23.66
C VAL A 236 21.53 -7.96 24.80
N LEU A 237 21.36 -9.27 24.93
CA LEU A 237 22.16 -10.05 25.87
C LEU A 237 23.62 -10.10 25.39
N PRO A 238 24.60 -10.19 26.29
CA PRO A 238 26.00 -10.30 25.88
C PRO A 238 26.24 -11.60 25.13
N TRP A 239 27.18 -11.57 24.15
CA TRP A 239 27.52 -12.76 23.34
C TRP A 239 27.90 -13.97 24.19
N SER A 240 28.60 -13.76 25.32
CA SER A 240 28.98 -14.80 26.28
C SER A 240 27.79 -15.52 26.94
N PHE A 241 26.60 -14.92 26.94
CA PHE A 241 25.39 -15.55 27.47
C PHE A 241 25.03 -16.83 26.71
N TYR A 242 25.35 -16.90 25.43
CA TYR A 242 25.01 -18.03 24.57
C TYR A 242 26.05 -19.18 24.64
N GLY A 243 27.15 -19.02 25.37
CA GLY A 243 28.11 -20.07 25.72
C GLY A 243 28.40 -21.04 24.58
N SER A 244 28.07 -22.32 24.76
CA SER A 244 28.34 -23.38 23.80
C SER A 244 27.70 -23.15 22.42
N LEU A 245 26.59 -22.45 22.33
CA LEU A 245 25.94 -22.09 21.04
C LEU A 245 26.81 -21.09 20.29
N ALA A 246 27.30 -20.06 20.97
CA ALA A 246 28.20 -19.05 20.42
C ALA A 246 29.55 -19.67 20.00
N GLU A 247 30.11 -20.56 20.81
CA GLU A 247 31.35 -21.28 20.53
C GLU A 247 31.24 -22.18 19.30
N LYS A 248 30.14 -22.93 19.22
CA LYS A 248 29.95 -23.92 18.14
C LYS A 248 29.60 -23.26 16.79
N HIS A 249 28.80 -22.22 16.79
CA HIS A 249 28.22 -21.66 15.57
C HIS A 249 28.73 -20.25 15.23
N GLY A 250 29.29 -19.53 16.22
CA GLY A 250 29.59 -18.10 16.09
C GLY A 250 30.57 -17.78 14.97
N GLU A 251 31.69 -18.51 14.90
CA GLU A 251 32.71 -18.26 13.86
C GLU A 251 32.17 -18.55 12.45
N MET A 252 31.39 -19.61 12.28
CA MET A 252 30.79 -19.93 10.98
C MET A 252 29.79 -18.85 10.56
N LEU A 253 28.90 -18.40 11.46
CA LEU A 253 27.95 -17.31 11.20
C LEU A 253 28.65 -16.01 10.83
N LYS A 254 29.72 -15.65 11.57
CA LYS A 254 30.54 -14.47 11.28
C LYS A 254 31.15 -14.55 9.87
N ARG A 255 31.67 -15.70 9.48
CA ARG A 255 32.21 -15.92 8.14
C ARG A 255 31.18 -15.82 7.05
N ILE A 256 30.05 -16.50 7.20
CA ILE A 256 28.93 -16.48 6.22
C ILE A 256 28.44 -15.04 6.03
N ILE A 257 28.11 -14.34 7.12
CA ILE A 257 27.58 -12.98 7.06
C ILE A 257 28.62 -11.96 6.57
N SER A 258 29.92 -12.15 6.88
CA SER A 258 30.99 -11.26 6.43
C SER A 258 31.43 -11.51 4.99
N ALA A 259 31.19 -12.73 4.49
CA ALA A 259 31.51 -13.11 3.10
C ALA A 259 30.43 -12.67 2.10
N VAL A 260 29.43 -11.89 2.54
CA VAL A 260 28.34 -11.42 1.68
C VAL A 260 28.90 -10.73 0.45
N ASN A 261 28.70 -11.38 -0.68
CA ASN A 261 28.94 -10.82 -2.00
C ASN A 261 27.61 -10.28 -2.50
N GLN A 262 27.58 -9.07 -3.06
CA GLN A 262 26.35 -8.43 -3.52
C GLN A 262 25.53 -9.25 -4.53
N ASP A 263 26.11 -10.34 -5.04
CA ASP A 263 25.53 -11.19 -6.06
C ASP A 263 24.94 -12.50 -5.53
N MET A 264 25.12 -12.83 -4.23
CA MET A 264 24.63 -14.09 -3.68
C MET A 264 23.74 -13.88 -2.45
N PRO A 265 22.55 -14.51 -2.43
CA PRO A 265 21.69 -14.48 -1.26
C PRO A 265 22.39 -15.13 -0.06
N THR A 266 22.08 -14.66 1.14
CA THR A 266 22.56 -15.26 2.39
C THR A 266 21.39 -15.47 3.34
N ASN A 267 20.98 -16.73 3.50
CA ASN A 267 19.84 -17.12 4.31
C ASN A 267 20.28 -18.03 5.46
N ILE A 268 19.98 -17.63 6.69
CA ILE A 268 20.26 -18.40 7.91
C ILE A 268 18.95 -18.81 8.57
N LEU A 269 18.81 -20.07 8.95
CA LEU A 269 17.62 -20.60 9.62
C LEU A 269 17.89 -20.85 11.09
N LEU A 270 17.13 -20.22 11.98
CA LEU A 270 17.09 -20.53 13.41
C LEU A 270 15.76 -21.23 13.72
N TYR A 271 15.82 -22.47 14.18
CA TYR A 271 14.61 -23.25 14.43
C TYR A 271 14.63 -23.96 15.79
N GLY A 272 13.47 -24.29 16.31
CA GLY A 272 13.30 -24.99 17.60
C GLY A 272 12.14 -24.46 18.43
N ALA A 273 11.93 -24.99 19.62
CA ALA A 273 10.79 -24.67 20.46
C ALA A 273 10.63 -23.14 20.72
N PRO A 274 9.41 -22.64 20.94
CA PRO A 274 9.20 -21.24 21.32
C PRO A 274 9.87 -20.94 22.67
N GLY A 275 10.30 -19.70 22.86
CA GLY A 275 10.93 -19.26 24.11
C GLY A 275 12.40 -19.68 24.31
N THR A 276 13.05 -20.26 23.29
CA THR A 276 14.46 -20.72 23.38
C THR A 276 15.49 -19.61 23.12
N GLY A 277 15.07 -18.35 22.91
CA GLY A 277 15.95 -17.21 22.74
C GLY A 277 16.46 -16.97 21.32
N LYS A 278 15.86 -17.56 20.29
CA LYS A 278 16.25 -17.43 18.87
C LYS A 278 16.34 -15.97 18.42
N THR A 279 15.27 -15.19 18.67
CA THR A 279 15.18 -13.78 18.27
C THR A 279 16.22 -12.92 19.01
N SER A 280 16.41 -13.18 20.31
CA SER A 280 17.45 -12.51 21.09
C SER A 280 18.86 -12.83 20.59
N PHE A 281 19.13 -14.09 20.26
CA PHE A 281 20.41 -14.52 19.67
C PHE A 281 20.67 -13.80 18.33
N ALA A 282 19.68 -13.73 17.46
CA ALA A 282 19.84 -13.05 16.16
C ALA A 282 20.17 -11.56 16.33
N LYS A 283 19.49 -10.86 17.26
CA LYS A 283 19.79 -9.46 17.60
C LYS A 283 21.20 -9.29 18.18
N THR A 284 21.60 -10.20 19.08
CA THR A 284 22.95 -10.19 19.66
C THR A 284 24.02 -10.45 18.60
N LEU A 285 23.79 -11.39 17.67
CA LEU A 285 24.69 -11.66 16.56
C LEU A 285 24.88 -10.42 15.67
N ALA A 286 23.79 -9.72 15.33
CA ALA A 286 23.86 -8.48 14.56
C ALA A 286 24.72 -7.41 15.28
N THR A 287 24.53 -7.26 16.60
CA THR A 287 25.32 -6.33 17.43
C THR A 287 26.78 -6.72 17.50
N GLU A 288 27.10 -8.00 17.67
CA GLU A 288 28.47 -8.53 17.68
C GLU A 288 29.21 -8.28 16.35
N LEU A 289 28.45 -8.36 15.22
CA LEU A 289 28.95 -8.06 13.89
C LEU A 289 28.97 -6.56 13.56
N LYS A 290 28.50 -5.70 14.47
CA LYS A 290 28.35 -4.25 14.28
C LYS A 290 27.47 -3.91 13.07
N ARG A 291 26.45 -4.73 12.80
CA ARG A 291 25.49 -4.53 11.72
C ARG A 291 24.16 -4.00 12.26
N ASN A 292 23.52 -3.18 11.46
CA ASN A 292 22.16 -2.73 11.74
C ASN A 292 21.20 -3.93 11.64
N CYS A 293 20.30 -4.04 12.61
CA CYS A 293 19.32 -5.12 12.66
C CYS A 293 17.94 -4.56 12.33
N TYR A 294 17.27 -5.14 11.34
CA TYR A 294 15.93 -4.76 10.92
C TYR A 294 15.00 -5.97 11.04
N MET A 295 13.84 -5.78 11.62
CA MET A 295 12.82 -6.82 11.74
C MET A 295 11.63 -6.47 10.85
N ILE A 296 11.23 -7.38 9.97
CA ILE A 296 10.02 -7.17 9.16
C ILE A 296 8.77 -7.17 10.02
N SER A 297 7.75 -6.43 9.58
CA SER A 297 6.51 -6.27 10.34
C SER A 297 5.81 -7.62 10.58
N GLN A 298 5.43 -7.86 11.83
CA GLN A 298 4.68 -9.04 12.26
C GLN A 298 3.20 -8.74 12.45
N ASN A 299 2.82 -7.46 12.53
CA ASN A 299 1.46 -7.04 12.80
C ASN A 299 0.95 -6.11 11.72
N ILE A 300 -0.21 -6.43 11.15
CA ILE A 300 -1.06 -5.40 10.55
C ILE A 300 -1.51 -4.53 11.72
N ARG A 301 -1.14 -3.24 11.73
CA ARG A 301 -1.75 -2.28 12.65
C ARG A 301 -3.23 -2.26 12.31
N GLU A 302 -4.07 -2.52 13.32
CA GLU A 302 -5.50 -2.29 13.17
C GLU A 302 -5.67 -0.85 12.68
N SER A 303 -6.15 -0.71 11.45
CA SER A 303 -6.67 0.56 11.00
C SER A 303 -7.88 0.85 11.90
N ASN A 304 -7.73 1.76 12.87
CA ASN A 304 -8.81 2.27 13.73
C ASN A 304 -9.81 3.11 12.90
N GLY A 305 -10.19 2.61 11.74
CA GLY A 305 -11.32 3.11 10.98
C GLY A 305 -12.50 2.18 11.23
N PRO A 306 -13.70 2.71 11.54
CA PRO A 306 -14.88 1.86 11.68
C PRO A 306 -15.14 1.19 10.33
N SER A 307 -14.88 -0.11 10.25
CA SER A 307 -15.39 -0.96 9.18
C SER A 307 -16.91 -0.96 9.28
N ARG A 308 -17.57 -0.18 8.44
CA ARG A 308 -19.01 0.10 8.53
C ARG A 308 -19.93 -1.03 8.08
N ASN A 309 -19.44 -2.22 7.69
CA ASN A 309 -20.30 -3.30 7.21
C ASN A 309 -19.83 -4.74 7.51
N GLY A 310 -19.13 -4.99 8.61
CA GLY A 310 -18.87 -6.34 9.09
C GLY A 310 -19.56 -6.60 10.44
N PRO A 311 -20.04 -7.83 10.72
CA PRO A 311 -20.61 -8.13 12.03
C PRO A 311 -19.56 -7.93 13.14
N PRO A 312 -19.93 -7.45 14.33
CA PRO A 312 -19.01 -6.98 15.38
C PRO A 312 -18.24 -8.10 16.12
N PHE A 313 -18.06 -9.26 15.53
CA PHE A 313 -17.50 -10.44 16.18
C PHE A 313 -16.06 -10.77 15.85
N PHE A 314 -15.35 -9.99 15.02
CA PHE A 314 -13.94 -10.26 14.68
C PHE A 314 -13.02 -9.08 15.05
N SER A 315 -13.02 -8.69 16.32
CA SER A 315 -11.93 -7.89 16.90
C SER A 315 -10.79 -8.79 17.41
N GLY A 316 -10.31 -9.69 16.56
CA GLY A 316 -9.09 -10.44 16.80
C GLY A 316 -7.96 -9.79 15.99
N ARG A 317 -6.79 -9.57 16.61
CA ARG A 317 -5.55 -9.22 15.91
C ARG A 317 -5.38 -10.17 14.72
N GLN A 318 -5.69 -9.70 13.52
CA GLN A 318 -5.44 -10.49 12.32
C GLN A 318 -3.93 -10.57 12.14
N LYS A 319 -3.40 -11.78 12.04
CA LYS A 319 -2.00 -11.98 11.64
C LYS A 319 -1.81 -11.35 10.25
N PRO A 320 -0.66 -10.70 9.98
CA PRO A 320 -0.37 -10.17 8.66
C PRO A 320 -0.51 -11.30 7.64
N ARG A 321 -1.06 -10.97 6.48
CA ARG A 321 -1.09 -11.93 5.37
C ARG A 321 0.35 -12.28 4.99
N VAL A 322 0.56 -13.50 4.56
CA VAL A 322 1.90 -13.97 4.15
C VAL A 322 2.47 -13.08 3.04
N GLU A 323 1.62 -12.65 2.14
CA GLU A 323 1.96 -11.72 1.05
C GLU A 323 2.53 -10.40 1.59
N HIS A 324 1.91 -9.82 2.61
CA HIS A 324 2.39 -8.58 3.24
C HIS A 324 3.77 -8.76 3.88
N ARG A 325 4.06 -9.93 4.44
CA ARG A 325 5.38 -10.23 5.01
C ARG A 325 6.45 -10.36 3.92
N PHE A 326 6.12 -10.94 2.77
CA PHE A 326 7.01 -10.96 1.62
C PHE A 326 7.24 -9.56 1.05
N ALA A 327 6.19 -8.75 0.91
CA ALA A 327 6.30 -7.35 0.53
C ALA A 327 7.18 -6.57 1.51
N SER A 328 6.99 -6.78 2.82
CA SER A 328 7.79 -6.15 3.89
C SER A 328 9.27 -6.50 3.79
N LEU A 329 9.59 -7.76 3.51
CA LEU A 329 10.98 -8.20 3.31
C LEU A 329 11.61 -7.52 2.09
N GLN A 330 10.91 -7.49 0.96
CA GLN A 330 11.39 -6.86 -0.26
C GLN A 330 11.59 -5.35 -0.11
N VAL A 331 10.63 -4.65 0.51
CA VAL A 331 10.76 -3.21 0.79
C VAL A 331 11.93 -2.94 1.74
N CYS A 332 12.12 -3.77 2.79
CA CYS A 332 13.26 -3.64 3.70
C CYS A 332 14.58 -3.83 2.95
N GLU A 333 14.71 -4.88 2.16
CA GLU A 333 15.89 -5.17 1.35
C GLU A 333 16.29 -3.99 0.45
N GLU A 334 15.33 -3.37 -0.21
CA GLU A 334 15.61 -2.25 -1.10
C GLU A 334 16.03 -0.95 -0.39
N GLN A 335 15.78 -0.85 0.92
CA GLN A 335 16.04 0.36 1.71
C GLN A 335 17.30 0.29 2.55
N VAL A 336 17.84 -0.91 2.79
CA VAL A 336 18.99 -1.11 3.68
C VAL A 336 20.23 -1.52 2.90
N ASP A 337 21.41 -1.17 3.42
CA ASP A 337 22.69 -1.56 2.80
C ASP A 337 23.04 -3.01 3.17
N PRO A 338 23.21 -3.92 2.20
CA PRO A 338 23.62 -5.29 2.47
C PRO A 338 24.96 -5.42 3.22
N ALA A 339 25.86 -4.44 3.09
CA ALA A 339 27.17 -4.47 3.71
C ALA A 339 27.14 -4.23 5.23
N ASP A 340 26.14 -3.48 5.72
CA ASP A 340 26.06 -3.07 7.13
C ASP A 340 24.77 -3.54 7.85
N SER A 341 23.94 -4.32 7.18
CA SER A 341 22.61 -4.66 7.69
C SER A 341 22.37 -6.17 7.76
N ILE A 342 21.42 -6.55 8.61
CA ILE A 342 20.85 -7.91 8.72
C ILE A 342 19.34 -7.76 8.85
N ILE A 343 18.58 -8.55 8.11
CA ILE A 343 17.12 -8.63 8.20
C ILE A 343 16.71 -9.83 9.05
N LEU A 344 15.78 -9.63 9.98
CA LEU A 344 15.16 -10.67 10.77
C LEU A 344 13.72 -10.93 10.30
N VAL A 345 13.45 -12.17 9.94
CA VAL A 345 12.11 -12.67 9.66
C VAL A 345 11.70 -13.54 10.83
N ASP A 346 11.14 -12.90 11.87
CA ASP A 346 10.69 -13.61 13.08
C ASP A 346 9.33 -14.25 12.89
N GLU A 347 9.05 -15.35 13.59
CA GLU A 347 7.82 -16.16 13.43
C GLU A 347 7.55 -16.52 11.95
N ALA A 348 8.58 -16.93 11.23
CA ALA A 348 8.51 -17.22 9.79
C ALA A 348 7.70 -18.48 9.45
N ASP A 349 7.01 -19.09 10.43
CA ASP A 349 6.29 -20.36 10.29
C ASP A 349 5.29 -20.33 9.13
N ASP A 350 4.54 -19.25 8.98
CA ASP A 350 3.52 -19.12 7.93
C ASP A 350 4.17 -18.97 6.54
N MET A 351 5.27 -18.23 6.43
CA MET A 351 6.00 -18.04 5.18
C MET A 351 6.72 -19.31 4.74
N LEU A 352 7.25 -20.09 5.70
CA LEU A 352 8.01 -21.30 5.44
C LEU A 352 7.14 -22.55 5.27
N ARG A 353 5.92 -22.56 5.82
CA ARG A 353 4.95 -23.66 5.70
C ARG A 353 4.04 -23.54 4.48
N SER A 354 4.16 -22.50 3.69
CA SER A 354 3.28 -22.32 2.55
C SER A 354 3.22 -23.60 1.74
N ASN A 355 2.11 -24.38 1.94
CA ASN A 355 1.61 -25.44 1.07
C ASN A 355 1.71 -26.92 1.42
N VAL A 356 1.55 -27.31 2.66
CA VAL A 356 1.11 -28.69 2.86
C VAL A 356 -0.16 -28.70 3.71
N GLY A 357 -1.31 -28.70 3.09
CA GLY A 357 -2.47 -29.35 3.68
C GLY A 357 -3.74 -28.55 3.95
N PHE A 358 -3.75 -27.22 4.07
CA PHE A 358 -5.01 -26.54 4.42
C PHE A 358 -5.97 -26.40 3.23
N PHE A 359 -5.47 -26.14 2.03
CA PHE A 359 -6.30 -26.01 0.82
C PHE A 359 -6.60 -27.35 0.14
N ALA A 360 -5.78 -28.37 0.32
CA ALA A 360 -6.11 -29.72 -0.16
C ALA A 360 -7.35 -30.31 0.54
N PHE A 361 -7.64 -29.86 1.77
CA PHE A 361 -8.81 -30.28 2.53
C PHE A 361 -10.11 -29.56 2.10
N LEU A 362 -10.03 -28.39 1.52
CA LEU A 362 -11.21 -27.57 1.13
C LEU A 362 -11.65 -27.75 -0.34
N GLY A 363 -11.03 -28.63 -1.14
CA GLY A 363 -11.53 -29.03 -2.46
C GLY A 363 -11.49 -27.95 -3.53
N GLY A 364 -10.73 -26.87 -3.35
CA GLY A 364 -10.58 -25.78 -4.32
C GLY A 364 -9.38 -26.00 -5.25
N GLY A 365 -9.64 -26.34 -6.50
CA GLY A 365 -8.62 -26.60 -7.50
C GLY A 365 -7.84 -25.36 -7.94
N SER A 366 -6.62 -25.59 -8.38
CA SER A 366 -5.74 -24.79 -9.24
C SER A 366 -5.00 -23.55 -8.73
N GLY A 367 -4.90 -23.30 -7.40
CA GLY A 367 -4.08 -22.17 -6.88
C GLY A 367 -2.73 -22.54 -6.24
N ILE A 368 -2.32 -23.80 -6.28
CA ILE A 368 -1.30 -24.39 -5.37
C ILE A 368 0.17 -24.08 -5.78
N THR A 369 0.40 -23.57 -6.95
CA THR A 369 1.78 -23.37 -7.48
C THR A 369 2.39 -22.00 -7.18
N GLY A 370 1.59 -20.99 -6.84
CA GLY A 370 2.06 -19.61 -6.67
C GLY A 370 2.97 -19.40 -5.46
N ASP A 371 2.58 -19.92 -4.29
CA ASP A 371 3.26 -19.58 -3.02
C ASP A 371 4.63 -20.23 -2.84
N LYS A 372 4.82 -21.47 -3.33
CA LYS A 372 6.15 -22.12 -3.30
C LYS A 372 7.15 -21.41 -4.19
N GLY A 373 6.70 -20.95 -5.35
CA GLY A 373 7.50 -20.17 -6.26
C GLY A 373 7.94 -18.85 -5.63
N MET A 374 7.06 -18.19 -4.89
CA MET A 374 7.33 -16.92 -4.23
C MET A 374 8.38 -17.05 -3.13
N LEU A 375 8.24 -18.02 -2.20
CA LEU A 375 9.25 -18.26 -1.16
C LEU A 375 10.62 -18.56 -1.77
N ASN A 376 10.68 -19.50 -2.71
CA ASN A 376 11.94 -19.88 -3.35
C ASN A 376 12.55 -18.71 -4.13
N SER A 377 11.74 -17.93 -4.84
CA SER A 377 12.20 -16.71 -5.53
C SER A 377 12.80 -15.70 -4.56
N VAL A 378 12.16 -15.50 -3.41
CA VAL A 378 12.65 -14.59 -2.37
C VAL A 378 13.96 -15.11 -1.77
N LEU A 379 14.03 -16.39 -1.39
CA LEU A 379 15.26 -16.99 -0.86
C LEU A 379 16.44 -16.93 -1.86
N ASP A 380 16.15 -16.97 -3.17
CA ASP A 380 17.14 -16.88 -4.23
C ASP A 380 17.53 -15.43 -4.59
N SER A 381 16.72 -14.42 -4.21
CA SER A 381 16.91 -13.04 -4.64
C SER A 381 17.38 -12.08 -3.55
N VAL A 382 17.10 -12.35 -2.26
CA VAL A 382 17.43 -11.45 -1.15
C VAL A 382 18.94 -11.36 -0.94
N ARG A 383 19.49 -10.15 -1.12
CA ARG A 383 20.95 -9.89 -1.05
C ARG A 383 21.43 -9.45 0.33
N VAL A 384 20.52 -8.91 1.15
CA VAL A 384 20.82 -8.58 2.54
C VAL A 384 20.83 -9.87 3.35
N PRO A 385 21.86 -10.14 4.19
CA PRO A 385 21.86 -11.32 5.06
C PRO A 385 20.56 -11.40 5.85
N THR A 386 19.83 -12.49 5.67
CA THR A 386 18.49 -12.66 6.27
C THR A 386 18.50 -13.84 7.23
N ILE A 387 18.05 -13.59 8.46
CA ILE A 387 17.88 -14.61 9.49
C ILE A 387 16.40 -14.93 9.64
N TRP A 388 16.05 -16.15 9.30
CA TRP A 388 14.70 -16.69 9.40
C TRP A 388 14.53 -17.44 10.71
N ILE A 389 13.49 -17.10 11.46
CA ILE A 389 13.25 -17.65 12.79
C ILE A 389 11.91 -18.36 12.78
N THR A 390 11.91 -19.66 13.08
CA THR A 390 10.71 -20.49 13.08
C THR A 390 10.65 -21.42 14.31
N ASN A 391 9.44 -21.80 14.68
CA ASN A 391 9.21 -22.86 15.66
C ASN A 391 9.05 -24.23 15.00
N THR A 392 8.98 -24.27 13.67
CA THR A 392 8.88 -25.49 12.89
C THR A 392 10.24 -26.19 12.82
N PRO A 393 10.32 -27.52 13.05
CA PRO A 393 11.53 -28.29 12.83
C PRO A 393 12.00 -28.21 11.36
N ALA A 394 13.33 -28.19 11.14
CA ALA A 394 13.88 -28.04 9.79
C ALA A 394 13.51 -29.19 8.84
N ASP A 395 13.29 -30.38 9.35
CA ASP A 395 12.86 -31.57 8.60
C ASP A 395 11.38 -31.50 8.14
N ALA A 396 10.58 -30.65 8.75
CA ALA A 396 9.21 -30.37 8.34
C ALA A 396 9.13 -29.28 7.23
N LEU A 397 10.25 -28.63 6.88
CA LEU A 397 10.31 -27.72 5.76
C LEU A 397 10.44 -28.49 4.44
N ASP A 398 9.88 -27.93 3.36
CA ASP A 398 10.05 -28.49 2.03
C ASP A 398 11.54 -28.54 1.65
N GLU A 399 11.97 -29.63 1.00
CA GLU A 399 13.37 -29.86 0.67
C GLU A 399 13.93 -28.78 -0.26
N SER A 400 13.12 -28.27 -1.18
CA SER A 400 13.54 -27.22 -2.10
C SER A 400 13.85 -25.90 -1.39
N SER A 401 13.07 -25.52 -0.38
CA SER A 401 13.30 -24.35 0.45
C SER A 401 14.45 -24.56 1.42
N ARG A 402 14.56 -25.76 2.01
CA ARG A 402 15.62 -26.11 2.97
C ARG A 402 17.03 -26.00 2.36
N ARG A 403 17.19 -26.37 1.09
CA ARG A 403 18.49 -26.27 0.38
C ARG A 403 18.98 -24.85 0.13
N ARG A 404 18.10 -23.85 0.30
CA ARG A 404 18.40 -22.42 0.09
C ARG A 404 18.86 -21.70 1.36
N PHE A 405 18.91 -22.45 2.48
CA PHE A 405 19.52 -21.94 3.71
C PHE A 405 21.00 -22.33 3.75
N ASP A 406 21.89 -21.35 3.80
CA ASP A 406 23.34 -21.53 3.86
C ASP A 406 23.75 -22.15 5.18
N TYR A 407 22.98 -21.87 6.24
CA TYR A 407 23.23 -22.39 7.56
C TYR A 407 21.94 -22.53 8.38
N SER A 408 21.86 -23.62 9.14
CA SER A 408 20.70 -23.90 9.99
C SER A 408 21.13 -24.26 11.40
N ILE A 409 20.51 -23.62 12.40
CA ILE A 409 20.83 -23.83 13.82
C ILE A 409 19.58 -24.25 14.57
N ARG A 410 19.69 -25.39 15.26
CA ARG A 410 18.67 -25.85 16.16
C ARG A 410 18.86 -25.22 17.54
N PHE A 411 17.79 -24.69 18.10
CA PHE A 411 17.72 -24.22 19.46
C PHE A 411 17.00 -25.21 20.32
N ASP A 412 17.75 -25.84 21.23
CA ASP A 412 17.17 -26.74 22.21
C ASP A 412 16.60 -25.95 23.39
N PRO A 413 15.64 -26.51 24.14
CA PRO A 413 15.11 -25.87 25.34
C PRO A 413 16.22 -25.50 26.33
N LEU A 414 16.14 -24.31 26.91
CA LEU A 414 17.10 -23.84 27.92
C LEU A 414 17.10 -24.82 29.10
N ASN A 415 18.30 -25.24 29.56
CA ASN A 415 18.41 -26.01 30.78
C ASN A 415 18.07 -25.10 31.99
N ALA A 416 17.74 -25.70 33.15
CA ALA A 416 17.33 -24.95 34.35
C ALA A 416 18.35 -23.88 34.79
N ALA A 417 19.66 -24.13 34.58
CA ALA A 417 20.71 -23.15 34.87
C ALA A 417 20.70 -21.93 33.95
N GLN A 418 20.41 -22.13 32.66
CA GLN A 418 20.29 -21.06 31.67
C GLN A 418 18.98 -20.27 31.84
N ALA A 419 17.91 -20.94 32.21
CA ALA A 419 16.63 -20.32 32.51
C ALA A 419 16.69 -19.41 33.74
N SER A 420 17.43 -19.82 34.79
CA SER A 420 17.62 -19.00 35.98
C SER A 420 18.48 -17.74 35.73
N GLN A 421 19.49 -17.83 34.84
CA GLN A 421 20.28 -16.67 34.43
C GLN A 421 19.48 -15.68 33.58
N SER A 422 18.62 -16.16 32.66
CA SER A 422 17.74 -15.28 31.87
C SER A 422 16.69 -14.59 32.75
N GLY A 423 16.10 -15.29 33.72
CA GLY A 423 15.15 -14.73 34.70
C GLY A 423 15.77 -13.66 35.62
N ALA A 424 17.03 -13.80 36.00
CA ALA A 424 17.74 -12.82 36.83
C ALA A 424 18.06 -11.52 36.08
N ILE A 425 18.21 -11.56 34.73
CA ILE A 425 18.45 -10.36 33.92
C ILE A 425 17.12 -9.62 33.67
N THR A 426 16.02 -10.35 33.51
CA THR A 426 14.68 -9.74 33.30
C THR A 426 14.09 -9.15 34.60
N SER A 427 14.43 -9.67 35.76
CA SER A 427 13.94 -9.19 37.05
C SER A 427 14.70 -7.97 37.62
N ARG A 428 15.75 -7.49 36.93
CA ARG A 428 16.48 -6.26 37.29
C ARG A 428 15.99 -5.03 36.53
N LYS A 429 14.93 -5.15 35.74
CA LYS A 429 14.14 -4.07 35.16
C LYS A 429 12.81 -3.94 35.88
#